data_196f917d016ff82d170e5d94de3d7cbe
#
_entry.id   196f917d016ff82d170e5d94de3d7cbe
#
_cell.length_a   1.000
_cell.length_b   1.000
_cell.length_c   1.000
_cell.angle_alpha   90.00
_cell.angle_beta   90.00
_cell.angle_gamma   90.00
#
_symmetry.space_group_name_H-M   'P 1'
#
loop_
_entity.id
_entity.type
_entity.pdbx_description
1 polymer ?
#
loop_
_entity_poly.entity_id
_entity_poly.type
_entity_poly.pdbx_seq_one_letter_code
_entity_poly.pdbx_strand_id
1 'polypeptide(L)'
;MISYCLEPNHYHFLTRQDGDEPASNLPQFVFNSYTKAYNKTYNHSGTLFEGRFRAKPVQTSSHLLHLCRYIHGNPVKDGLVADPADWPYSNYLEWIGERNGALVDHEFINQQFGNGKEYQKFLFQYLKSRDLLDDVKKFLDDLEK
;
A
#
# COMPACT_ATOMS: atom_id res chain seq x y z
N MET A 1 -0.04 -6.01 8.50
CA MET A 1 0.02 -5.07 7.36
C MET A 1 1.47 -4.83 7.02
N ILE A 2 1.87 -5.01 5.78
CA ILE A 2 3.22 -4.69 5.31
C ILE A 2 3.25 -3.23 4.85
N SER A 3 2.59 -2.91 3.75
CA SER A 3 2.47 -1.53 3.29
C SER A 3 1.06 -1.22 2.81
N TYR A 4 0.68 0.06 2.88
CA TYR A 4 -0.55 0.54 2.28
C TYR A 4 -0.40 1.98 1.80
N CYS A 5 -1.24 2.33 0.84
CA CYS A 5 -1.49 3.70 0.42
C CYS A 5 -2.95 3.86 0.03
N LEU A 6 -3.59 4.91 0.53
CA LEU A 6 -4.93 5.31 0.15
C LEU A 6 -4.82 6.57 -0.70
N GLU A 7 -5.36 6.53 -1.91
CA GLU A 7 -5.39 7.66 -2.84
C GLU A 7 -6.83 8.05 -3.16
N PRO A 8 -7.07 9.23 -3.77
CA PRO A 8 -8.44 9.75 -3.93
C PRO A 8 -9.39 8.82 -4.70
N ASN A 9 -8.88 7.99 -5.60
CA ASN A 9 -9.67 7.13 -6.50
C ASN A 9 -9.33 5.65 -6.42
N HIS A 10 -8.26 5.27 -5.71
CA HIS A 10 -7.86 3.87 -5.55
C HIS A 10 -7.06 3.65 -4.27
N TYR A 11 -6.75 2.41 -3.95
CA TYR A 11 -5.95 2.04 -2.80
C TYR A 11 -5.13 0.79 -3.08
N HIS A 12 -4.00 0.67 -2.38
CA HIS A 12 -3.16 -0.52 -2.39
C HIS A 12 -2.93 -1.02 -0.97
N PHE A 13 -3.13 -2.31 -0.77
CA PHE A 13 -2.79 -3.02 0.46
C PHE A 13 -1.83 -4.16 0.14
N LEU A 14 -0.72 -4.22 0.85
CA LEU A 14 0.20 -5.35 0.87
C LEU A 14 0.15 -5.98 2.25
N THR A 15 -0.41 -7.17 2.34
CA THR A 15 -0.70 -7.84 3.61
C THR A 15 0.00 -9.20 3.68
N ARG A 16 0.40 -9.60 4.89
CA ARG A 16 0.81 -10.97 5.19
C ARG A 16 -0.31 -11.66 5.95
N GLN A 17 -0.63 -12.85 5.53
CA GLN A 17 -1.56 -13.73 6.25
C GLN A 17 -0.78 -14.59 7.23
N ASP A 18 -0.95 -14.34 8.52
CA ASP A 18 -0.23 -15.04 9.60
C ASP A 18 -1.06 -16.15 10.25
N GLY A 19 -2.33 -16.29 9.87
CA GLY A 19 -3.26 -17.26 10.43
C GLY A 19 -4.17 -17.88 9.37
N ASP A 20 -5.16 -18.63 9.83
CA ASP A 20 -6.10 -19.38 8.97
C ASP A 20 -7.18 -18.48 8.34
N GLU A 21 -7.41 -17.29 8.90
CA GLU A 21 -8.40 -16.36 8.37
C GLU A 21 -7.95 -15.78 7.02
N PRO A 22 -8.81 -15.81 6.00
CA PRO A 22 -8.45 -15.28 4.69
C PRO A 22 -8.08 -13.80 4.72
N ALA A 23 -6.97 -13.43 4.10
CA ALA A 23 -6.54 -12.03 3.98
C ALA A 23 -7.58 -11.13 3.30
N SER A 24 -8.48 -11.72 2.49
CA SER A 24 -9.62 -11.04 1.86
C SER A 24 -10.65 -10.49 2.84
N ASN A 25 -10.69 -10.98 4.08
CA ASN A 25 -11.62 -10.48 5.10
C ASN A 25 -11.30 -9.01 5.46
N LEU A 26 -10.02 -8.64 5.49
CA LEU A 26 -9.60 -7.28 5.84
C LEU A 26 -10.24 -6.21 4.93
N PRO A 27 -10.01 -6.20 3.60
CA PRO A 27 -10.64 -5.19 2.74
C PRO A 27 -12.16 -5.27 2.76
N GLN A 28 -12.73 -6.46 2.84
CA GLN A 28 -14.19 -6.63 2.88
C GLN A 28 -14.81 -5.95 4.11
N PHE A 29 -14.29 -6.17 5.31
CA PHE A 29 -14.81 -5.56 6.53
C PHE A 29 -14.54 -4.06 6.58
N VAL A 30 -13.33 -3.63 6.23
CA VAL A 30 -12.94 -2.22 6.27
C VAL A 30 -13.82 -1.41 5.32
N PHE A 31 -13.92 -1.81 4.06
CA PHE A 31 -14.65 -1.02 3.05
C PHE A 31 -16.15 -1.11 3.15
N ASN A 32 -16.69 -2.22 3.63
CA ASN A 32 -18.13 -2.28 3.98
C ASN A 32 -18.46 -1.31 5.12
N SER A 33 -17.63 -1.26 6.15
CA SER A 33 -17.81 -0.34 7.28
C SER A 33 -17.63 1.11 6.84
N TYR A 34 -16.62 1.40 6.03
CA TYR A 34 -16.37 2.73 5.47
C TYR A 34 -17.54 3.20 4.61
N THR A 35 -18.04 2.37 3.70
CA THR A 35 -19.18 2.71 2.84
C THR A 35 -20.42 3.04 3.66
N LYS A 36 -20.72 2.26 4.71
CA LYS A 36 -21.85 2.54 5.60
C LYS A 36 -21.68 3.88 6.33
N ALA A 37 -20.50 4.15 6.86
CA ALA A 37 -20.21 5.40 7.55
C ALA A 37 -20.30 6.60 6.61
N TYR A 38 -19.71 6.51 5.42
CA TYR A 38 -19.78 7.53 4.39
C TYR A 38 -21.23 7.84 3.99
N ASN A 39 -21.98 6.80 3.64
CA ASN A 39 -23.40 6.95 3.24
C ASN A 39 -24.24 7.64 4.32
N LYS A 40 -24.02 7.28 5.59
CA LYS A 40 -24.69 7.92 6.72
C LYS A 40 -24.27 9.39 6.87
N THR A 41 -22.97 9.69 6.77
CA THR A 41 -22.45 11.05 6.98
C THR A 41 -22.88 12.03 5.89
N TYR A 42 -22.88 11.57 4.65
CA TYR A 42 -23.14 12.42 3.48
C TYR A 42 -24.53 12.24 2.87
N ASN A 43 -25.42 11.52 3.56
CA ASN A 43 -26.77 11.18 3.06
C ASN A 43 -26.74 10.59 1.64
N HIS A 44 -25.76 9.71 1.41
CA HIS A 44 -25.51 9.04 0.14
C HIS A 44 -26.05 7.61 0.20
N SER A 45 -26.37 7.02 -0.94
CA SER A 45 -26.81 5.63 -1.07
C SER A 45 -26.05 4.91 -2.19
N GLY A 46 -25.92 3.59 -2.03
CA GLY A 46 -25.23 2.76 -3.03
C GLY A 46 -23.76 2.50 -2.72
N THR A 47 -23.04 2.01 -3.73
CA THR A 47 -21.65 1.63 -3.62
C THR A 47 -20.74 2.83 -3.81
N LEU A 48 -19.60 2.85 -3.10
CA LEU A 48 -18.53 3.84 -3.28
C LEU A 48 -17.42 3.30 -4.17
N PHE A 49 -17.32 1.99 -4.31
CA PHE A 49 -16.25 1.33 -5.03
C PHE A 49 -16.78 0.71 -6.33
N GLU A 50 -15.99 0.83 -7.38
CA GLU A 50 -16.29 0.21 -8.68
C GLU A 50 -15.93 -1.28 -8.66
N GLY A 51 -16.92 -2.11 -8.31
CA GLY A 51 -16.77 -3.55 -8.29
C GLY A 51 -16.06 -4.11 -7.04
N ARG A 52 -15.53 -5.31 -7.19
CA ARG A 52 -14.81 -6.01 -6.13
C ARG A 52 -13.35 -5.61 -6.11
N PHE A 53 -12.72 -5.63 -4.93
CA PHE A 53 -11.27 -5.49 -4.85
C PHE A 53 -10.58 -6.64 -5.61
N ARG A 54 -9.41 -6.36 -6.13
CA ARG A 54 -8.56 -7.34 -6.80
C ARG A 54 -7.43 -7.75 -5.87
N ALA A 55 -7.06 -9.01 -5.88
CA ALA A 55 -6.00 -9.53 -5.04
C ALA A 55 -5.18 -10.58 -5.80
N LYS A 56 -3.88 -10.55 -5.61
CA LYS A 56 -2.93 -11.48 -6.23
C LYS A 56 -1.85 -11.86 -5.21
N PRO A 57 -1.51 -13.14 -5.06
CA PRO A 57 -0.45 -13.54 -4.13
C PRO A 57 0.92 -13.09 -4.64
N VAL A 58 1.75 -12.57 -3.73
CA VAL A 58 3.15 -12.24 -3.99
C VAL A 58 4.00 -13.47 -3.68
N GLN A 59 4.75 -13.94 -4.66
CA GLN A 59 5.44 -15.23 -4.59
C GLN A 59 6.92 -15.14 -4.22
N THR A 60 7.56 -13.98 -4.42
CA THR A 60 8.98 -13.79 -4.19
C THR A 60 9.30 -12.60 -3.33
N SER A 61 10.38 -12.67 -2.54
CA SER A 61 10.85 -11.55 -1.73
C SER A 61 11.22 -10.34 -2.58
N SER A 62 11.77 -10.54 -3.78
CA SER A 62 12.09 -9.45 -4.70
C SER A 62 10.85 -8.69 -5.10
N HIS A 63 9.77 -9.37 -5.52
CA HIS A 63 8.48 -8.74 -5.81
C HIS A 63 7.95 -7.96 -4.62
N LEU A 64 8.01 -8.56 -3.42
CA LEU A 64 7.53 -7.96 -2.19
C LEU A 64 8.18 -6.59 -1.93
N LEU A 65 9.51 -6.51 -2.02
CA LEU A 65 10.24 -5.27 -1.78
C LEU A 65 9.95 -4.19 -2.83
N HIS A 66 9.88 -4.59 -4.11
CA HIS A 66 9.52 -3.66 -5.18
C HIS A 66 8.09 -3.15 -5.08
N LEU A 67 7.16 -3.98 -4.63
CA LEU A 67 5.77 -3.55 -4.38
C LEU A 67 5.68 -2.57 -3.20
N CYS A 68 6.48 -2.75 -2.13
CA CYS A 68 6.52 -1.78 -1.04
C CYS A 68 6.87 -0.36 -1.53
N ARG A 69 7.97 -0.24 -2.31
CA ARG A 69 8.37 1.08 -2.84
C ARG A 69 7.41 1.62 -3.89
N TYR A 70 6.77 0.76 -4.69
CA TYR A 70 5.71 1.16 -5.62
C TYR A 70 4.52 1.77 -4.86
N ILE A 71 4.03 1.08 -3.83
CA ILE A 71 2.87 1.53 -3.04
C ILE A 71 3.15 2.85 -2.33
N HIS A 72 4.29 2.98 -1.67
CA HIS A 72 4.66 4.22 -0.97
C HIS A 72 5.04 5.37 -1.93
N GLY A 73 5.48 5.04 -3.14
CA GLY A 73 5.84 6.00 -4.17
C GLY A 73 4.66 6.51 -5.01
N ASN A 74 3.52 5.84 -4.97
CA ASN A 74 2.36 6.19 -5.79
C ASN A 74 1.91 7.64 -5.66
N PRO A 75 1.77 8.24 -4.46
CA PRO A 75 1.34 9.64 -4.35
C PRO A 75 2.26 10.62 -5.08
N VAL A 76 3.56 10.35 -5.13
CA VAL A 76 4.52 11.15 -5.90
C VAL A 76 4.41 10.84 -7.39
N LYS A 77 4.27 9.57 -7.76
CA LYS A 77 4.10 9.14 -9.15
C LYS A 77 2.85 9.78 -9.77
N ASP A 78 1.76 9.86 -9.02
CA ASP A 78 0.48 10.39 -9.45
C ASP A 78 0.37 11.92 -9.30
N GLY A 79 1.45 12.57 -8.84
CA GLY A 79 1.54 14.01 -8.75
C GLY A 79 0.74 14.64 -7.61
N LEU A 80 0.36 13.86 -6.60
CA LEU A 80 -0.40 14.34 -5.45
C LEU A 80 0.48 15.11 -4.46
N VAL A 81 1.73 14.67 -4.30
CA VAL A 81 2.74 15.32 -3.45
C VAL A 81 4.12 15.24 -4.12
N ALA A 82 5.06 16.04 -3.66
CA ALA A 82 6.44 16.01 -4.12
C ALA A 82 7.31 15.00 -3.33
N ASP A 83 7.00 14.79 -2.07
CA ASP A 83 7.68 13.84 -1.17
C ASP A 83 6.66 12.84 -0.60
N PRO A 84 6.97 11.54 -0.55
CA PRO A 84 6.09 10.55 0.06
C PRO A 84 5.75 10.85 1.53
N ALA A 85 6.63 11.56 2.25
CA ALA A 85 6.41 11.97 3.64
C ALA A 85 5.27 12.99 3.79
N ASP A 86 4.95 13.73 2.74
CA ASP A 86 3.84 14.69 2.72
C ASP A 86 2.47 14.03 2.51
N TRP A 87 2.43 12.70 2.27
CA TRP A 87 1.20 11.95 2.08
C TRP A 87 0.80 11.19 3.36
N PRO A 88 -0.17 11.70 4.15
CA PRO A 88 -0.49 11.11 5.46
C PRO A 88 -1.28 9.80 5.37
N TYR A 89 -1.80 9.45 4.20
CA TYR A 89 -2.69 8.29 4.00
C TYR A 89 -1.96 7.03 3.54
N SER A 90 -0.69 6.89 3.91
CA SER A 90 0.11 5.67 3.78
C SER A 90 0.81 5.35 5.09
N ASN A 91 1.40 4.16 5.22
CA ASN A 91 2.26 3.85 6.37
C ASN A 91 3.76 4.11 6.11
N TYR A 92 4.08 4.95 5.14
CA TYR A 92 5.47 5.32 4.84
C TYR A 92 6.17 5.99 6.03
N LEU A 93 5.49 6.91 6.73
CA LEU A 93 6.05 7.60 7.89
C LEU A 93 6.40 6.65 9.04
N GLU A 94 5.61 5.60 9.25
CA GLU A 94 5.93 4.53 10.20
C GLU A 94 7.16 3.75 9.76
N TRP A 95 7.33 3.50 8.47
CA TRP A 95 8.47 2.78 7.93
C TRP A 95 9.79 3.51 8.14
N ILE A 96 9.79 4.83 8.07
CA ILE A 96 10.99 5.66 8.28
C ILE A 96 11.15 6.15 9.73
N GLY A 97 10.21 5.79 10.62
CA GLY A 97 10.25 6.10 12.05
C GLY A 97 9.83 7.52 12.42
N GLU A 98 9.12 8.22 11.53
CA GLU A 98 8.64 9.60 11.75
C GLU A 98 7.21 9.67 12.31
N ARG A 99 6.51 8.55 12.35
CA ARG A 99 5.18 8.43 12.93
C ARG A 99 5.03 7.09 13.67
N ASN A 100 4.38 7.11 14.82
CA ASN A 100 4.01 5.90 15.55
C ASN A 100 2.63 5.44 15.10
N GLY A 101 2.52 4.23 14.55
CA GLY A 101 1.27 3.63 14.11
C GLY A 101 1.25 2.13 14.40
N ALA A 102 0.04 1.58 14.50
CA ALA A 102 -0.16 0.15 14.75
C ALA A 102 -0.11 -0.71 13.47
N LEU A 103 -0.24 -0.08 12.29
CA LEU A 103 -0.28 -0.78 11.01
C LEU A 103 1.08 -0.80 10.32
N VAL A 104 2.08 -1.29 11.03
CA VAL A 104 3.45 -1.42 10.54
C VAL A 104 4.09 -2.70 11.08
N ASP A 105 4.93 -3.32 10.26
CA ASP A 105 5.72 -4.50 10.64
C ASP A 105 7.20 -4.09 10.75
N HIS A 106 7.59 -3.62 11.93
CA HIS A 106 8.95 -3.18 12.20
C HIS A 106 9.98 -4.31 12.08
N GLU A 107 9.60 -5.54 12.42
CA GLU A 107 10.47 -6.69 12.27
C GLU A 107 10.80 -6.94 10.79
N PHE A 108 9.79 -6.92 9.94
CA PHE A 108 9.97 -7.03 8.50
C PHE A 108 10.90 -5.95 7.94
N ILE A 109 10.70 -4.68 8.33
CA ILE A 109 11.54 -3.56 7.88
C ILE A 109 13.00 -3.79 8.29
N ASN A 110 13.23 -4.15 9.55
CA ASN A 110 14.57 -4.38 10.07
C ASN A 110 15.26 -5.56 9.39
N GLN A 111 14.54 -6.65 9.13
CA GLN A 111 15.08 -7.82 8.43
C GLN A 111 15.45 -7.52 6.98
N GLN A 112 14.67 -6.70 6.27
CA GLN A 112 14.86 -6.44 4.84
C GLN A 112 15.82 -5.27 4.57
N PHE A 113 15.81 -4.24 5.40
CA PHE A 113 16.53 -2.98 5.15
C PHE A 113 17.46 -2.56 6.29
N GLY A 114 17.39 -3.22 7.45
CA GLY A 114 18.14 -2.85 8.65
C GLY A 114 17.55 -1.63 9.37
N ASN A 115 17.11 -0.61 8.66
CA ASN A 115 16.45 0.57 9.22
C ASN A 115 15.66 1.36 8.18
N GLY A 116 14.85 2.33 8.64
CA GLY A 116 14.01 3.16 7.79
C GLY A 116 14.77 4.05 6.80
N LYS A 117 16.00 4.48 7.13
CA LYS A 117 16.83 5.30 6.23
C LYS A 117 17.28 4.53 4.99
N GLU A 118 17.62 3.27 5.15
CA GLU A 118 17.99 2.41 4.02
C GLU A 118 16.77 2.13 3.12
N TYR A 119 15.61 1.92 3.72
CA TYR A 119 14.38 1.84 2.96
C TYR A 119 14.08 3.15 2.20
N GLN A 120 14.23 4.31 2.86
CA GLN A 120 14.04 5.61 2.23
C GLN A 120 14.93 5.77 0.98
N LYS A 121 16.22 5.42 1.06
CA LYS A 121 17.12 5.43 -0.10
C LYS A 121 16.61 4.53 -1.23
N PHE A 122 16.16 3.32 -0.89
CA PHE A 122 15.62 2.37 -1.85
C PHE A 122 14.37 2.89 -2.57
N LEU A 123 13.48 3.56 -1.82
CA LEU A 123 12.31 4.22 -2.40
C LEU A 123 12.70 5.39 -3.31
N PHE A 124 13.60 6.27 -2.87
CA PHE A 124 14.00 7.43 -3.68
C PHE A 124 14.77 7.05 -4.94
N GLN A 125 15.51 5.97 -4.95
CA GLN A 125 16.09 5.40 -6.18
C GLN A 125 15.00 5.07 -7.20
N TYR A 126 13.93 4.42 -6.75
CA TYR A 126 12.76 4.13 -7.60
C TYR A 126 12.07 5.41 -8.09
N LEU A 127 11.84 6.38 -7.21
CA LEU A 127 11.18 7.65 -7.60
C LEU A 127 11.99 8.44 -8.63
N LYS A 128 13.31 8.33 -8.59
CA LYS A 128 14.22 8.98 -9.55
C LYS A 128 14.20 8.30 -10.92
N SER A 129 14.32 6.98 -10.98
CA SER A 129 14.39 6.21 -12.22
C SER A 129 13.03 5.84 -12.79
N ARG A 130 12.04 5.65 -11.91
CA ARG A 130 10.73 5.06 -12.22
C ARG A 130 10.81 3.61 -12.73
N ASP A 131 11.95 2.96 -12.53
CA ASP A 131 12.17 1.60 -13.01
C ASP A 131 11.65 0.56 -12.03
N LEU A 132 10.81 -0.32 -12.54
CA LEU A 132 10.41 -1.57 -11.91
C LEU A 132 10.93 -2.74 -12.73
N LEU A 133 11.16 -3.86 -12.08
CA LEU A 133 11.45 -5.12 -12.77
C LEU A 133 10.28 -5.47 -13.70
N ASP A 134 10.56 -6.05 -14.84
CA ASP A 134 9.52 -6.35 -15.84
C ASP A 134 8.46 -7.34 -15.33
N ASP A 135 8.85 -8.28 -14.49
CA ASP A 135 7.94 -9.19 -13.82
C ASP A 135 7.04 -8.49 -12.79
N VAL A 136 7.54 -7.45 -12.12
CA VAL A 136 6.73 -6.60 -11.21
C VAL A 136 5.76 -5.74 -12.03
N LYS A 137 6.20 -5.15 -13.14
CA LYS A 137 5.30 -4.41 -14.06
C LYS A 137 4.16 -5.31 -14.53
N LYS A 138 4.48 -6.50 -15.04
CA LYS A 138 3.47 -7.47 -15.47
C LYS A 138 2.52 -7.88 -14.35
N PHE A 139 3.04 -8.05 -13.12
CA PHE A 139 2.22 -8.36 -11.95
C PHE A 139 1.20 -7.26 -11.67
N LEU A 140 1.63 -5.99 -11.72
CA LEU A 140 0.77 -4.83 -11.52
C LEU A 140 -0.25 -4.68 -12.65
N ASP A 141 0.17 -4.77 -13.90
CA ASP A 141 -0.73 -4.72 -15.07
C ASP A 141 -1.83 -5.78 -14.98
N ASP A 142 -1.49 -7.00 -14.55
CA ASP A 142 -2.47 -8.07 -14.37
C ASP A 142 -3.40 -7.84 -13.18
N LEU A 143 -2.96 -7.09 -12.17
CA LEU A 143 -3.76 -6.76 -10.99
C LEU A 143 -4.76 -5.63 -11.30
N GLU A 144 -4.37 -4.67 -12.13
CA GLU A 144 -5.17 -3.48 -12.47
C GLU A 144 -6.18 -3.73 -13.59
N LYS A 145 -6.04 -4.81 -14.35
CA LYS A 145 -7.01 -5.22 -15.39
C LYS A 145 -8.29 -5.82 -14.81
#